data_79b1781e2f8d8204f6efc9ae05894532
#
_entry.id   79b1781e2f8d8204f6efc9ae05894532
#
_cell.length_a   1.000
_cell.length_b   1.000
_cell.length_c   1.000
_cell.angle_alpha   90.00
_cell.angle_beta   90.00
_cell.angle_gamma   90.00
#
_symmetry.space_group_name_H-M   'P 1'
#
loop_
_entity.id
_entity.type
_entity.pdbx_description
1 polymer ?
#
loop_
_entity_poly.entity_id
_entity_poly.type
_entity_poly.pdbx_seq_one_letter_code
_entity_poly.pdbx_strand_id
1 'polypeptide(L)'
;MSLSLRLCDFILEVKESRDIVVLQLSDPQIIDAMQKRSVDRLTPKEEEYWATDKIEERCYGYIREVVFRVKPDFIFISGDLVYGQFDDKGTSLRSFVNFMDSFCVPWAPIWGNHDNESVKGVAWQCEQLEKAEYCLFKKGDVTGNGNYTVGIVQGNELKRVFVMLDTHGCLCSPGVKARPNRMVYD
;
A
#
# COMPACT_ATOMS: atom_id res chain seq x y z
N MET A 1 22.38 -3.68 21.58
CA MET A 1 21.63 -3.18 20.43
C MET A 1 22.20 -1.81 20.09
N SER A 2 22.74 -1.61 18.86
CA SER A 2 23.37 -0.33 18.50
C SER A 2 22.33 0.79 18.50
N LEU A 3 22.78 2.04 18.73
CA LEU A 3 21.88 3.20 18.76
C LEU A 3 21.06 3.34 17.46
N SER A 4 21.64 2.96 16.31
CA SER A 4 21.01 3.01 15.00
C SER A 4 19.81 2.06 14.84
N LEU A 5 19.78 0.93 15.54
CA LEU A 5 18.66 -0.01 15.50
C LEU A 5 17.46 0.46 16.31
N ARG A 6 17.65 1.38 17.26
CA ARG A 6 16.56 1.98 18.05
C ARG A 6 15.76 3.03 17.28
N LEU A 7 16.25 3.45 16.12
CA LEU A 7 15.62 4.48 15.29
C LEU A 7 14.66 3.91 14.25
N CYS A 8 14.57 2.58 14.12
CA CYS A 8 13.66 1.95 13.17
C CYS A 8 12.46 1.35 13.92
N ASP A 9 11.27 1.57 13.37
CA ASP A 9 10.03 0.98 13.90
C ASP A 9 10.00 -0.52 13.67
N PHE A 10 10.50 -0.96 12.51
CA PHE A 10 10.64 -2.36 12.15
C PHE A 10 12.08 -2.69 11.77
N ILE A 11 12.52 -3.89 12.14
CA ILE A 11 13.84 -4.43 11.75
C ILE A 11 13.63 -5.72 10.99
N LEU A 12 14.13 -5.76 9.77
CA LEU A 12 14.21 -6.93 8.92
C LEU A 12 15.64 -7.44 8.90
N GLU A 13 15.85 -8.68 9.33
CA GLU A 13 17.15 -9.34 9.30
C GLU A 13 17.25 -10.25 8.08
N VAL A 14 18.26 -9.97 7.21
CA VAL A 14 18.64 -10.84 6.11
C VAL A 14 19.88 -11.62 6.53
N LYS A 15 19.72 -12.93 6.72
CA LYS A 15 20.76 -13.80 7.28
C LYS A 15 21.83 -14.20 6.27
N GLU A 16 21.46 -14.32 5.01
CA GLU A 16 22.35 -14.73 3.95
C GLU A 16 23.35 -13.64 3.60
N SER A 17 24.63 -14.05 3.37
CA SER A 17 25.69 -13.16 2.88
C SER A 17 25.60 -13.02 1.35
N ARG A 18 24.55 -12.39 0.86
CA ARG A 18 24.29 -12.08 -0.55
C ARG A 18 23.69 -10.68 -0.67
N ASP A 19 23.51 -10.21 -1.88
CA ASP A 19 22.81 -8.96 -2.11
C ASP A 19 21.37 -9.03 -1.59
N ILE A 20 20.95 -7.95 -0.93
CA ILE A 20 19.58 -7.77 -0.46
C ILE A 20 18.70 -7.40 -1.64
N VAL A 21 17.68 -8.16 -1.87
CA VAL A 21 16.74 -7.96 -2.98
C VAL A 21 15.48 -7.27 -2.48
N VAL A 22 15.23 -6.07 -3.00
CA VAL A 22 14.05 -5.28 -2.67
C VAL A 22 13.19 -5.11 -3.91
N LEU A 23 11.91 -5.43 -3.80
CA LEU A 23 10.91 -5.22 -4.85
C LEU A 23 10.07 -3.99 -4.52
N GLN A 24 10.01 -3.04 -5.44
CA GLN A 24 9.06 -1.94 -5.40
C GLN A 24 7.85 -2.27 -6.27
N LEU A 25 6.66 -2.12 -5.71
CA LEU A 25 5.41 -2.04 -6.45
C LEU A 25 4.86 -0.62 -6.34
N SER A 26 4.24 -0.12 -7.40
CA SER A 26 3.58 1.18 -7.42
C SER A 26 2.21 1.03 -8.03
N ASP A 27 1.24 1.70 -7.45
CA ASP A 27 -0.09 1.85 -8.01
C ASP A 27 -0.75 0.50 -8.43
N PRO A 28 -0.85 -0.51 -7.54
CA PRO A 28 -1.59 -1.72 -7.87
C PRO A 28 -3.05 -1.42 -8.17
N GLN A 29 -3.63 -0.42 -7.54
CA GLN A 29 -4.98 0.11 -7.75
C GLN A 29 -6.03 -0.99 -7.93
N ILE A 30 -6.10 -1.91 -6.95
CA ILE A 30 -7.04 -3.02 -7.00
C ILE A 30 -8.48 -2.50 -7.05
N ILE A 31 -9.26 -3.04 -7.97
CA ILE A 31 -10.62 -2.60 -8.30
C ILE A 31 -11.59 -3.77 -8.15
N ASP A 32 -12.67 -3.58 -7.40
CA ASP A 32 -13.85 -4.42 -7.47
C ASP A 32 -14.93 -3.73 -8.29
N ALA A 33 -15.07 -4.13 -9.55
CA ALA A 33 -16.02 -3.53 -10.48
C ALA A 33 -17.48 -3.57 -9.98
N MET A 34 -17.83 -4.50 -9.08
CA MET A 34 -19.16 -4.61 -8.47
C MET A 34 -19.43 -3.53 -7.41
N GLN A 35 -18.42 -2.79 -7.00
CA GLN A 35 -18.53 -1.69 -6.03
C GLN A 35 -18.42 -0.31 -6.69
N LYS A 36 -18.46 -0.25 -8.00
CA LYS A 36 -18.35 1.00 -8.76
C LYS A 36 -19.38 2.02 -8.29
N ARG A 37 -18.92 3.14 -7.77
CA ARG A 37 -19.73 4.36 -7.66
C ARG A 37 -19.78 5.08 -9.01
N SER A 38 -20.83 5.86 -9.26
CA SER A 38 -20.84 6.77 -10.41
C SER A 38 -19.65 7.73 -10.29
N VAL A 39 -18.74 7.66 -11.25
CA VAL A 39 -17.52 8.46 -11.27
C VAL A 39 -17.57 9.32 -12.52
N ASP A 40 -17.90 10.59 -12.36
CA ASP A 40 -18.09 11.54 -13.47
C ASP A 40 -16.84 11.77 -14.33
N ARG A 41 -15.71 11.28 -13.88
CA ARG A 41 -14.41 11.47 -14.55
C ARG A 41 -14.00 10.36 -15.51
N LEU A 42 -14.69 9.22 -15.49
CA LEU A 42 -14.36 8.12 -16.39
C LEU A 42 -14.98 8.37 -17.76
N THR A 43 -14.18 8.19 -18.80
CA THR A 43 -14.68 8.13 -20.16
C THR A 43 -15.42 6.79 -20.37
N PRO A 44 -16.37 6.71 -21.33
CA PRO A 44 -17.06 5.44 -21.64
C PRO A 44 -16.09 4.28 -21.92
N LYS A 45 -14.93 4.58 -22.52
CA LYS A 45 -13.90 3.57 -22.81
C LYS A 45 -13.22 3.07 -21.55
N GLU A 46 -12.93 3.97 -20.60
CA GLU A 46 -12.36 3.59 -19.31
C GLU A 46 -13.38 2.81 -18.49
N GLU A 47 -14.66 3.19 -18.53
CA GLU A 47 -15.72 2.45 -17.86
C GLU A 47 -15.82 1.01 -18.38
N GLU A 48 -15.81 0.81 -19.69
CA GLU A 48 -15.83 -0.51 -20.32
C GLU A 48 -14.58 -1.33 -19.94
N TYR A 49 -13.41 -0.71 -19.99
CA TYR A 49 -12.13 -1.37 -19.67
C TYR A 49 -12.05 -1.80 -18.20
N TRP A 50 -12.54 -0.97 -17.27
CA TRP A 50 -12.49 -1.22 -15.83
C TRP A 50 -13.64 -2.07 -15.32
N ALA A 51 -14.71 -2.21 -16.08
CA ALA A 51 -15.83 -3.09 -15.75
C ALA A 51 -15.57 -4.58 -16.08
N THR A 52 -14.35 -4.95 -16.47
CA THR A 52 -14.05 -6.34 -16.78
C THR A 52 -13.90 -7.17 -15.51
N ASP A 53 -14.64 -8.27 -15.40
CA ASP A 53 -14.74 -9.16 -14.24
C ASP A 53 -13.41 -9.79 -13.77
N LYS A 54 -12.32 -9.55 -14.51
CA LYS A 54 -11.03 -10.23 -14.25
C LYS A 54 -9.84 -9.29 -14.10
N ILE A 55 -10.09 -7.98 -13.92
CA ILE A 55 -8.98 -7.04 -13.84
C ILE A 55 -8.14 -7.25 -12.56
N GLU A 56 -8.81 -7.51 -11.46
CA GLU A 56 -8.17 -7.82 -10.17
C GLU A 56 -7.35 -9.12 -10.26
N GLU A 57 -7.94 -10.18 -10.80
CA GLU A 57 -7.26 -11.48 -10.98
C GLU A 57 -5.99 -11.36 -11.85
N ARG A 58 -6.05 -10.56 -12.91
CA ARG A 58 -4.88 -10.29 -13.76
C ARG A 58 -3.79 -9.53 -13.03
N CYS A 59 -4.16 -8.50 -12.26
CA CYS A 59 -3.20 -7.74 -11.45
C CYS A 59 -2.47 -8.67 -10.46
N TYR A 60 -3.21 -9.50 -9.74
CA TYR A 60 -2.62 -10.50 -8.84
C TYR A 60 -1.73 -11.50 -9.58
N GLY A 61 -2.10 -11.89 -10.79
CA GLY A 61 -1.28 -12.76 -11.65
C GLY A 61 0.09 -12.14 -11.96
N TYR A 62 0.12 -10.86 -12.36
CA TYR A 62 1.37 -10.15 -12.63
C TYR A 62 2.22 -9.96 -11.38
N ILE A 63 1.64 -9.55 -10.26
CA ILE A 63 2.38 -9.40 -9.01
C ILE A 63 2.99 -10.74 -8.58
N ARG A 64 2.21 -11.83 -8.64
CA ARG A 64 2.69 -13.17 -8.31
C ARG A 64 3.88 -13.57 -9.18
N GLU A 65 3.78 -13.37 -10.49
CA GLU A 65 4.86 -13.69 -11.43
C GLU A 65 6.15 -12.92 -11.08
N VAL A 66 6.04 -11.62 -10.81
CA VAL A 66 7.20 -10.80 -10.45
C VAL A 66 7.82 -11.24 -9.13
N VAL A 67 7.01 -11.47 -8.10
CA VAL A 67 7.50 -11.93 -6.78
C VAL A 67 8.21 -13.29 -6.91
N PHE A 68 7.65 -14.24 -7.67
CA PHE A 68 8.28 -15.54 -7.90
C PHE A 68 9.60 -15.46 -8.66
N ARG A 69 9.70 -14.54 -9.62
CA ARG A 69 10.95 -14.35 -10.40
C ARG A 69 12.01 -13.63 -9.61
N VAL A 70 11.64 -12.58 -8.88
CA VAL A 70 12.57 -11.69 -8.17
C VAL A 70 13.01 -12.31 -6.86
N LYS A 71 12.14 -13.05 -6.17
CA LYS A 71 12.36 -13.63 -4.83
C LYS A 71 12.89 -12.57 -3.85
N PRO A 72 12.13 -11.52 -3.61
CA PRO A 72 12.58 -10.41 -2.78
C PRO A 72 12.68 -10.79 -1.30
N ASP A 73 13.60 -10.15 -0.60
CA ASP A 73 13.70 -10.17 0.86
C ASP A 73 12.70 -9.20 1.50
N PHE A 74 12.32 -8.17 0.74
CA PHE A 74 11.41 -7.12 1.19
C PHE A 74 10.66 -6.53 0.00
N ILE A 75 9.37 -6.26 0.20
CA ILE A 75 8.53 -5.58 -0.78
C ILE A 75 8.08 -4.25 -0.18
N PHE A 76 8.20 -3.14 -0.90
CA PHE A 76 7.51 -1.91 -0.52
C PHE A 76 6.56 -1.44 -1.63
N ILE A 77 5.46 -0.80 -1.22
CA ILE A 77 4.42 -0.34 -2.13
C ILE A 77 4.25 1.16 -1.97
N SER A 78 4.49 1.89 -3.05
CA SER A 78 4.55 3.35 -3.02
C SER A 78 3.20 4.04 -3.28
N GLY A 79 2.13 3.47 -2.70
CA GLY A 79 0.80 4.07 -2.70
C GLY A 79 -0.18 3.48 -3.70
N ASP A 80 -1.42 3.93 -3.61
CA ASP A 80 -2.56 3.52 -4.41
C ASP A 80 -2.75 1.99 -4.45
N LEU A 81 -2.87 1.40 -3.24
CA LEU A 81 -3.10 -0.03 -3.07
C LEU A 81 -4.41 -0.44 -3.72
N VAL A 82 -5.43 0.38 -3.49
CA VAL A 82 -6.78 0.20 -4.05
C VAL A 82 -7.23 1.47 -4.75
N TYR A 83 -8.12 1.31 -5.70
CA TYR A 83 -8.88 2.43 -6.23
C TYR A 83 -10.10 2.65 -5.32
N GLY A 84 -9.98 3.52 -4.33
CA GLY A 84 -10.93 3.62 -3.21
C GLY A 84 -12.38 3.84 -3.59
N GLN A 85 -12.66 4.51 -4.73
CA GLN A 85 -14.03 4.66 -5.24
C GLN A 85 -14.67 3.33 -5.69
N PHE A 86 -13.91 2.27 -5.78
CA PHE A 86 -14.35 0.91 -6.11
C PHE A 86 -14.15 -0.05 -4.94
N ASP A 87 -13.96 0.46 -3.72
CA ASP A 87 -13.77 -0.36 -2.53
C ASP A 87 -14.57 0.14 -1.31
N ASP A 88 -15.81 0.54 -1.52
CA ASP A 88 -16.67 1.04 -0.43
C ASP A 88 -17.00 -0.01 0.63
N LYS A 89 -16.91 -1.31 0.29
CA LYS A 89 -17.06 -2.41 1.26
C LYS A 89 -15.74 -2.80 1.93
N GLY A 90 -14.61 -2.31 1.43
CA GLY A 90 -13.27 -2.66 1.89
C GLY A 90 -12.85 -4.10 1.53
N THR A 91 -13.51 -4.71 0.54
CA THR A 91 -13.20 -6.09 0.12
C THR A 91 -11.93 -6.17 -0.69
N SER A 92 -11.67 -5.17 -1.54
CA SER A 92 -10.44 -5.12 -2.35
C SER A 92 -9.22 -4.95 -1.49
N LEU A 93 -9.25 -4.04 -0.50
CA LEU A 93 -8.12 -3.88 0.42
C LEU A 93 -7.85 -5.17 1.20
N ARG A 94 -8.90 -5.80 1.77
CA ARG A 94 -8.72 -7.06 2.50
C ARG A 94 -8.19 -8.19 1.62
N SER A 95 -8.71 -8.29 0.40
CA SER A 95 -8.22 -9.27 -0.58
C SER A 95 -6.75 -9.04 -0.90
N PHE A 96 -6.37 -7.78 -1.13
CA PHE A 96 -4.99 -7.42 -1.41
C PHE A 96 -4.05 -7.68 -0.24
N VAL A 97 -4.45 -7.34 0.99
CA VAL A 97 -3.68 -7.64 2.20
C VAL A 97 -3.43 -9.15 2.35
N ASN A 98 -4.49 -9.96 2.24
CA ASN A 98 -4.36 -11.41 2.30
C ASN A 98 -3.48 -11.96 1.17
N PHE A 99 -3.60 -11.39 -0.02
CA PHE A 99 -2.78 -11.78 -1.18
C PHE A 99 -1.30 -11.47 -0.94
N MET A 100 -0.96 -10.30 -0.44
CA MET A 100 0.42 -9.92 -0.12
C MET A 100 1.00 -10.81 1.01
N ASP A 101 0.23 -11.04 2.06
CA ASP A 101 0.63 -11.92 3.16
C ASP A 101 0.87 -13.38 2.71
N SER A 102 0.17 -13.83 1.66
CA SER A 102 0.34 -15.20 1.13
C SER A 102 1.73 -15.49 0.57
N PHE A 103 2.52 -14.47 0.30
CA PHE A 103 3.93 -14.64 -0.12
C PHE A 103 4.87 -14.96 1.02
N CYS A 104 4.47 -14.74 2.28
CA CYS A 104 5.32 -14.85 3.47
C CYS A 104 6.61 -14.02 3.36
N VAL A 105 6.57 -12.92 2.63
CA VAL A 105 7.65 -11.96 2.47
C VAL A 105 7.25 -10.67 3.19
N PRO A 106 8.10 -10.09 4.04
CA PRO A 106 7.81 -8.81 4.66
C PRO A 106 7.50 -7.73 3.63
N TRP A 107 6.43 -6.99 3.82
CA TRP A 107 6.04 -5.91 2.93
C TRP A 107 5.58 -4.67 3.68
N ALA A 108 5.80 -3.49 3.10
CA ALA A 108 5.52 -2.19 3.71
C ALA A 108 4.84 -1.25 2.70
N PRO A 109 3.59 -0.86 2.93
CA PRO A 109 2.89 0.09 2.08
C PRO A 109 2.97 1.52 2.61
N ILE A 110 2.84 2.50 1.71
CA ILE A 110 2.39 3.85 2.03
C ILE A 110 1.06 4.12 1.32
N TRP A 111 0.35 5.15 1.77
CA TRP A 111 -0.90 5.56 1.13
C TRP A 111 -0.64 6.42 -0.10
N GLY A 112 -1.45 6.20 -1.13
CA GLY A 112 -1.56 7.06 -2.28
C GLY A 112 -2.84 7.91 -2.23
N ASN A 113 -3.10 8.67 -3.29
CA ASN A 113 -4.25 9.56 -3.34
C ASN A 113 -5.59 8.83 -3.56
N HIS A 114 -5.58 7.63 -4.15
CA HIS A 114 -6.79 6.84 -4.37
C HIS A 114 -7.23 6.03 -3.16
N ASP A 115 -6.33 5.65 -2.27
CA ASP A 115 -6.67 4.89 -1.08
C ASP A 115 -7.68 5.64 -0.19
N ASN A 116 -7.56 6.96 -0.10
CA ASN A 116 -8.43 7.82 0.71
C ASN A 116 -9.85 8.00 0.15
N GLU A 117 -10.14 7.49 -1.04
CA GLU A 117 -11.43 7.68 -1.70
C GLU A 117 -12.50 6.68 -1.23
N SER A 118 -12.12 5.61 -0.52
CA SER A 118 -13.06 4.63 0.05
C SER A 118 -13.88 5.24 1.20
N VAL A 119 -15.17 4.91 1.24
CA VAL A 119 -16.05 5.32 2.36
C VAL A 119 -15.67 4.65 3.69
N LYS A 120 -14.85 3.60 3.68
CA LYS A 120 -14.33 2.98 4.91
C LYS A 120 -13.42 3.92 5.68
N GLY A 121 -12.75 4.83 4.97
CA GLY A 121 -11.81 5.78 5.56
C GLY A 121 -10.47 5.15 5.95
N VAL A 122 -9.47 6.02 6.05
CA VAL A 122 -8.07 5.61 6.29
C VAL A 122 -7.88 4.95 7.65
N ALA A 123 -8.60 5.36 8.69
CA ALA A 123 -8.46 4.73 10.01
C ALA A 123 -8.77 3.23 9.97
N TRP A 124 -9.84 2.86 9.29
CA TRP A 124 -10.18 1.44 9.11
C TRP A 124 -9.14 0.71 8.25
N GLN A 125 -8.63 1.36 7.21
CA GLN A 125 -7.59 0.79 6.34
C GLN A 125 -6.29 0.53 7.12
N CYS A 126 -5.84 1.49 7.96
CA CYS A 126 -4.70 1.30 8.86
C CYS A 126 -4.88 0.06 9.75
N GLU A 127 -6.06 -0.12 10.34
CA GLU A 127 -6.34 -1.30 11.17
C GLU A 127 -6.23 -2.62 10.40
N GLN A 128 -6.54 -2.65 9.09
CA GLN A 128 -6.37 -3.86 8.29
C GLN A 128 -4.88 -4.16 8.07
N LEU A 129 -4.08 -3.14 7.78
CA LEU A 129 -2.63 -3.29 7.58
C LEU A 129 -1.91 -3.68 8.87
N GLU A 130 -2.26 -3.06 10.00
CA GLU A 130 -1.65 -3.36 11.30
C GLU A 130 -1.96 -4.77 11.81
N LYS A 131 -3.02 -5.42 11.32
CA LYS A 131 -3.40 -6.80 11.67
C LYS A 131 -2.76 -7.85 10.78
N ALA A 132 -2.20 -7.45 9.64
CA ALA A 132 -1.61 -8.37 8.68
C ALA A 132 -0.29 -8.93 9.22
N GLU A 133 -0.03 -10.21 8.95
CA GLU A 133 1.08 -10.96 9.56
C GLU A 133 2.45 -10.51 9.04
N TYR A 134 2.54 -10.27 7.73
CA TYR A 134 3.80 -9.89 7.07
C TYR A 134 3.88 -8.42 6.71
N CYS A 135 2.84 -7.64 7.02
CA CYS A 135 2.80 -6.21 6.76
C CYS A 135 3.56 -5.42 7.83
N LEU A 136 4.59 -4.72 7.43
CA LEU A 136 5.36 -3.81 8.27
C LEU A 136 4.74 -2.41 8.18
N PHE A 137 3.57 -2.23 8.78
CA PHE A 137 2.86 -0.95 8.75
C PHE A 137 2.66 -0.40 10.16
N LYS A 138 2.83 0.89 10.31
CA LYS A 138 2.53 1.63 11.53
C LYS A 138 1.93 2.98 11.17
N LYS A 139 0.83 3.34 11.80
CA LYS A 139 0.21 4.66 11.61
C LYS A 139 1.19 5.80 11.92
N GLY A 140 1.98 5.67 13.00
CA GLY A 140 2.90 6.69 13.48
C GLY A 140 2.23 7.72 14.39
N ASP A 141 3.07 8.53 15.08
CA ASP A 141 2.65 9.52 16.06
C ASP A 141 2.73 10.97 15.53
N VAL A 142 2.96 11.12 14.24
CA VAL A 142 3.01 12.41 13.55
C VAL A 142 1.79 12.58 12.64
N THR A 143 1.61 13.77 12.10
CA THR A 143 0.54 14.07 11.14
C THR A 143 0.64 13.10 9.96
N GLY A 144 -0.49 12.55 9.55
CA GLY A 144 -0.60 11.51 8.51
C GLY A 144 -0.89 10.13 9.07
N ASN A 145 -0.96 9.15 8.19
CA ASN A 145 -1.38 7.79 8.50
C ASN A 145 -0.44 6.77 7.84
N GLY A 146 0.76 6.60 8.35
CA GLY A 146 1.73 5.66 7.80
C GLY A 146 3.12 6.27 7.69
N ASN A 147 3.54 6.94 8.76
CA ASN A 147 4.87 7.50 8.90
C ASN A 147 5.69 6.58 9.80
N TYR A 148 6.56 5.79 9.21
CA TYR A 148 7.34 4.77 9.92
C TYR A 148 8.62 4.43 9.17
N THR A 149 9.47 3.66 9.81
CA THR A 149 10.78 3.28 9.28
C THR A 149 10.99 1.77 9.30
N VAL A 150 11.59 1.24 8.23
CA VAL A 150 12.00 -0.16 8.12
C VAL A 150 13.51 -0.22 7.92
N GLY A 151 14.20 -0.78 8.90
CA GLY A 151 15.65 -1.02 8.83
C GLY A 151 15.95 -2.43 8.32
N ILE A 152 16.85 -2.57 7.35
CA ILE A 152 17.35 -3.86 6.90
C ILE A 152 18.73 -4.08 7.47
N VAL A 153 18.88 -5.17 8.20
CA VAL A 153 20.12 -5.58 8.89
C VAL A 153 20.66 -6.85 8.24
N GLN A 154 21.97 -6.88 8.03
CA GLN A 154 22.69 -8.05 7.55
C GLN A 154 24.04 -8.13 8.25
N GLY A 155 24.38 -9.29 8.81
CA GLY A 155 25.61 -9.48 9.52
C GLY A 155 25.81 -8.52 10.70
N ASN A 156 24.76 -8.24 11.47
CA ASN A 156 24.71 -7.27 12.58
C ASN A 156 24.91 -5.79 12.19
N GLU A 157 24.90 -5.47 10.91
CA GLU A 157 25.03 -4.11 10.42
C GLU A 157 23.71 -3.63 9.81
N LEU A 158 23.32 -2.40 10.11
CA LEU A 158 22.21 -1.72 9.44
C LEU A 158 22.65 -1.31 8.02
N LYS A 159 22.14 -2.01 7.03
CA LYS A 159 22.52 -1.81 5.61
C LYS A 159 21.68 -0.75 4.93
N ARG A 160 20.37 -0.71 5.23
CA ARG A 160 19.42 0.25 4.61
C ARG A 160 18.35 0.64 5.61
N VAL A 161 17.83 1.84 5.44
CA VAL A 161 16.61 2.32 6.12
C VAL A 161 15.65 2.83 5.06
N PHE A 162 14.45 2.32 5.06
CA PHE A 162 13.33 2.84 4.32
C PHE A 162 12.53 3.77 5.23
N VAL A 163 12.36 5.01 4.81
CA VAL A 163 11.53 5.99 5.50
C VAL A 163 10.21 6.08 4.73
N MET A 164 9.17 5.53 5.33
CA MET A 164 7.82 5.51 4.78
C MET A 164 7.09 6.77 5.25
N LEU A 165 6.64 7.59 4.30
CA LEU A 165 6.05 8.89 4.60
C LEU A 165 4.69 9.02 3.92
N ASP A 166 3.65 9.28 4.71
CA ASP A 166 2.39 9.79 4.21
C ASP A 166 2.50 11.30 4.01
N THR A 167 2.63 11.71 2.75
CA THR A 167 2.74 13.13 2.38
C THR A 167 1.39 13.80 2.19
N HIS A 168 0.32 13.16 2.62
CA HIS A 168 -1.07 13.53 2.41
C HIS A 168 -1.50 13.58 0.93
N GLY A 169 -2.63 13.02 0.62
CA GLY A 169 -3.21 13.07 -0.73
C GLY A 169 -3.49 14.53 -1.15
N CYS A 170 -3.63 14.72 -2.44
CA CYS A 170 -3.84 16.00 -3.10
C CYS A 170 -4.70 16.98 -2.29
N LEU A 171 -4.13 18.12 -1.92
CA LEU A 171 -4.89 19.29 -1.52
C LEU A 171 -5.75 19.71 -2.73
N CYS A 172 -7.07 19.79 -2.55
CA CYS A 172 -7.92 20.33 -3.58
C CYS A 172 -7.47 21.77 -3.87
N SER A 173 -7.13 22.06 -5.13
CA SER A 173 -6.87 23.44 -5.54
C SER A 173 -8.07 24.31 -5.18
N PRO A 174 -7.86 25.57 -4.72
CA PRO A 174 -8.96 26.49 -4.45
C PRO A 174 -9.90 26.56 -5.65
N GLY A 175 -11.21 26.29 -5.43
CA GLY A 175 -12.23 26.27 -6.49
C GLY A 175 -12.62 24.88 -7.01
N VAL A 176 -11.90 23.83 -6.67
CA VAL A 176 -12.36 22.45 -6.92
C VAL A 176 -13.23 22.01 -5.75
N LYS A 177 -14.51 21.69 -6.01
CA LYS A 177 -15.40 21.14 -4.98
C LYS A 177 -14.73 19.91 -4.38
N ALA A 178 -14.49 19.93 -3.06
CA ALA A 178 -14.02 18.77 -2.34
C ALA A 178 -14.93 17.58 -2.67
N ARG A 179 -14.34 16.46 -3.08
CA ARG A 179 -15.13 15.25 -3.29
C ARG A 179 -15.70 14.82 -1.95
N PRO A 180 -16.95 14.35 -1.89
CA PRO A 180 -17.67 14.15 -0.62
C PRO A 180 -16.98 13.23 0.39
N ASN A 181 -15.98 12.46 -0.04
CA ASN A 181 -15.30 11.43 0.78
C ASN A 181 -13.77 11.58 0.79
N ARG A 182 -13.24 12.70 0.34
CA ARG A 182 -11.81 13.00 0.54
C ARG A 182 -11.63 13.52 1.94
N MET A 183 -10.85 12.83 2.76
CA MET A 183 -10.40 13.41 4.01
C MET A 183 -9.57 14.67 3.66
N VAL A 184 -10.09 15.83 4.05
CA VAL A 184 -9.33 17.05 4.13
C VAL A 184 -8.54 16.91 5.44
N TYR A 185 -7.24 16.79 5.34
CA TYR A 185 -6.38 16.94 6.50
C TYR A 185 -6.31 18.43 6.81
N ASP A 186 -6.76 18.82 8.00
CA ASP A 186 -6.59 20.17 8.54
C ASP A 186 -5.13 20.42 8.94
#